data_273baf736cfbb3e806105e68244f02f8
#
_entry.id   273baf736cfbb3e806105e68244f02f8
#
_cell.length_a   1.000
_cell.length_b   1.000
_cell.length_c   1.000
_cell.angle_alpha   90.00
_cell.angle_beta   90.00
_cell.angle_gamma   90.00
#
_symmetry.space_group_name_H-M   'P 1'
#
loop_
_entity.id
_entity.type
_entity.pdbx_description
1 polymer ?
#
loop_
_entity_poly.entity_id
_entity_poly.type
_entity_poly.pdbx_seq_one_letter_code
_entity_poly.pdbx_strand_id
1 'polypeptide(L)'
;MSRRDGSGGRASAGRTGKPDQKGKLLDMSATPPLLEIKDLHVSAEDGAILRGVDLIVGAGEVHALMGPNGAGKSTLAGALLGHPAYTVTQGSISLNGEDVTAWATDVRAKAGLFLAFQYPEAIEGVSVTQFLRQAMAARKGTEVSVLEVRVLMTEWMERLGMDSSFASRHLNQGFSGGEKKRNEILQMALLEPLVAVLDETDSGLDIDALRVVGRGVAAVRAERPALGVLAITHYERLLTELVPDVVHVLVSGRVVASGGPEVAAQIESSGYEAWR
;
A
#
# COMPACT_ATOMS: atom_id res chain seq x y z
N MET A 1 81.78 -11.14 19.60
CA MET A 1 82.46 -10.42 18.51
C MET A 1 81.38 -9.80 17.66
N SER A 2 81.27 -8.57 17.91
CA SER A 2 81.62 -7.38 17.07
C SER A 2 80.59 -7.03 16.07
N ARG A 3 79.87 -6.04 16.25
CA ARG A 3 79.87 -4.55 15.93
C ARG A 3 78.81 -4.30 14.79
N ARG A 4 77.87 -3.43 15.08
CA ARG A 4 77.75 -1.95 14.79
C ARG A 4 77.18 -1.72 13.40
N ASP A 5 76.20 -1.04 13.30
CA ASP A 5 75.84 0.41 13.27
C ASP A 5 75.28 0.79 11.88
N GLY A 6 74.32 1.65 11.91
CA GLY A 6 74.22 2.74 10.98
C GLY A 6 72.80 3.04 10.51
N SER A 7 72.08 3.82 11.18
CA SER A 7 71.46 5.14 10.91
C SER A 7 71.12 5.50 9.48
N GLY A 8 69.98 6.04 9.25
CA GLY A 8 69.68 6.88 8.12
C GLY A 8 68.21 7.06 7.83
N GLY A 9 67.59 8.05 8.43
CA GLY A 9 66.22 8.44 8.15
C GLY A 9 66.11 9.22 6.84
N ARG A 10 64.90 9.24 6.29
CA ARG A 10 64.34 10.44 5.61
C ARG A 10 62.82 10.29 5.48
N ALA A 11 62.17 11.31 5.98
CA ALA A 11 60.75 11.59 5.75
C ALA A 11 60.49 11.94 4.31
N SER A 12 59.36 11.54 3.76
CA SER A 12 58.68 12.28 2.70
C SER A 12 57.19 12.01 2.70
N ALA A 13 56.50 13.04 3.06
CA ALA A 13 55.35 13.64 2.41
C ALA A 13 54.12 12.75 2.07
N GLY A 14 53.08 13.15 2.71
CA GLY A 14 51.69 12.72 2.59
C GLY A 14 51.15 12.65 1.19
N ARG A 15 50.24 11.73 1.08
CA ARG A 15 49.11 11.83 0.14
C ARG A 15 47.87 11.47 0.92
N THR A 16 47.06 12.48 1.17
CA THR A 16 45.67 12.39 1.59
C THR A 16 44.88 11.80 0.43
N GLY A 17 44.65 10.51 0.44
CA GLY A 17 43.68 9.84 -0.41
C GLY A 17 42.30 9.96 0.24
N LYS A 18 41.39 10.67 -0.42
CA LYS A 18 39.95 10.64 -0.07
C LYS A 18 39.45 9.18 -0.10
N PRO A 19 38.59 8.77 0.85
CA PRO A 19 37.95 7.47 0.73
C PRO A 19 36.95 7.51 -0.43
N ASP A 20 37.17 6.64 -1.40
CA ASP A 20 36.26 6.36 -2.49
C ASP A 20 34.95 5.77 -1.95
N GLN A 21 33.84 6.47 -2.17
CA GLN A 21 32.50 5.95 -1.92
C GLN A 21 32.13 4.93 -3.02
N LYS A 22 32.63 3.72 -2.91
CA LYS A 22 32.14 2.58 -3.69
C LYS A 22 32.27 1.32 -2.84
N GLY A 23 31.13 0.81 -2.40
CA GLY A 23 31.08 -0.49 -1.75
C GLY A 23 30.07 -0.59 -0.61
N LYS A 24 28.85 -0.11 -0.80
CA LYS A 24 27.76 -0.64 0.01
C LYS A 24 27.47 -2.03 -0.53
N LEU A 25 28.11 -3.04 0.06
CA LEU A 25 27.71 -4.44 -0.10
C LEU A 25 26.21 -4.49 0.17
N LEU A 26 25.44 -4.86 -0.82
CA LEU A 26 24.03 -5.20 -0.66
C LEU A 26 23.97 -6.32 0.38
N ASP A 27 23.45 -6.01 1.54
CA ASP A 27 23.16 -7.01 2.57
C ASP A 27 22.08 -7.94 2.01
N MET A 28 22.49 -9.08 1.48
CA MET A 28 21.63 -10.10 0.89
C MET A 28 20.79 -10.83 1.96
N SER A 29 20.79 -10.37 3.21
CA SER A 29 19.95 -10.89 4.32
C SER A 29 18.68 -10.09 4.54
N ALA A 30 18.50 -8.94 3.88
CA ALA A 30 17.29 -8.14 4.02
C ALA A 30 16.11 -8.80 3.26
N THR A 31 15.06 -9.14 3.98
CA THR A 31 13.79 -9.57 3.37
C THR A 31 13.34 -8.51 2.34
N PRO A 32 12.98 -8.90 1.12
CA PRO A 32 12.53 -7.93 0.12
C PRO A 32 11.29 -7.18 0.64
N PRO A 33 11.14 -5.91 0.26
CA PRO A 33 9.93 -5.15 0.61
C PRO A 33 8.69 -5.82 0.00
N LEU A 34 7.55 -5.68 0.66
CA LEU A 34 6.30 -6.24 0.14
C LEU A 34 5.84 -5.53 -1.13
N LEU A 35 5.95 -4.21 -1.16
CA LEU A 35 5.68 -3.41 -2.36
C LEU A 35 6.87 -2.49 -2.62
N GLU A 36 7.37 -2.52 -3.83
CA GLU A 36 8.42 -1.61 -4.30
C GLU A 36 8.02 -0.99 -5.63
N ILE A 37 8.06 0.31 -5.70
CA ILE A 37 7.78 1.11 -6.88
C ILE A 37 9.07 1.86 -7.21
N LYS A 38 9.59 1.71 -8.42
CA LYS A 38 10.83 2.34 -8.89
C LYS A 38 10.59 3.15 -10.14
N ASP A 39 10.92 4.43 -10.08
CA ASP A 39 10.88 5.39 -11.21
C ASP A 39 9.60 5.22 -12.06
N LEU A 40 8.46 5.11 -11.41
CA LEU A 40 7.20 4.75 -12.07
C LEU A 40 6.63 5.95 -12.82
N HIS A 41 6.51 5.80 -14.13
CA HIS A 41 5.82 6.72 -15.02
C HIS A 41 4.54 6.09 -15.55
N VAL A 42 3.44 6.82 -15.47
CA VAL A 42 2.12 6.33 -15.90
C VAL A 42 1.42 7.38 -16.72
N SER A 43 0.82 6.96 -17.84
CA SER A 43 -0.05 7.77 -18.66
C SER A 43 -1.48 7.23 -18.69
N ALA A 44 -2.44 8.12 -18.94
CA ALA A 44 -3.80 7.84 -19.36
C ALA A 44 -4.05 8.46 -20.74
N GLU A 45 -5.30 8.41 -21.24
CA GLU A 45 -5.64 9.01 -22.53
C GLU A 45 -5.19 10.48 -22.68
N ASP A 46 -5.29 11.27 -21.61
CA ASP A 46 -4.96 12.69 -21.56
C ASP A 46 -3.46 12.98 -21.37
N GLY A 47 -2.60 11.97 -21.33
CA GLY A 47 -1.16 12.11 -21.23
C GLY A 47 -0.52 11.61 -19.93
N ALA A 48 0.73 12.05 -19.67
CA ALA A 48 1.53 11.58 -18.54
C ALA A 48 1.02 12.18 -17.21
N ILE A 49 0.67 11.29 -16.27
CA ILE A 49 0.17 11.65 -14.94
C ILE A 49 1.24 11.42 -13.87
N LEU A 50 1.81 10.21 -13.79
CA LEU A 50 2.93 9.94 -12.88
C LEU A 50 4.26 10.11 -13.62
N ARG A 51 5.26 10.66 -12.90
CA ARG A 51 6.49 11.18 -13.51
C ARG A 51 7.74 10.79 -12.73
N GLY A 52 7.91 9.48 -12.48
CA GLY A 52 9.02 8.96 -11.69
C GLY A 52 8.65 8.91 -10.20
N VAL A 53 7.73 8.00 -9.85
CA VAL A 53 7.35 7.74 -8.45
C VAL A 53 8.21 6.62 -7.90
N ASP A 54 8.86 6.90 -6.77
CA ASP A 54 9.56 5.91 -5.95
C ASP A 54 8.84 5.76 -4.61
N LEU A 55 8.51 4.53 -4.22
CA LEU A 55 7.86 4.22 -2.96
C LEU A 55 8.14 2.78 -2.57
N ILE A 56 8.36 2.53 -1.29
CA ILE A 56 8.60 1.19 -0.73
C ILE A 56 7.67 1.01 0.46
N VAL A 57 7.02 -0.16 0.57
CA VAL A 57 6.25 -0.57 1.75
C VAL A 57 6.81 -1.91 2.24
N GLY A 58 7.30 -1.92 3.46
CA GLY A 58 7.80 -3.11 4.14
C GLY A 58 6.69 -3.96 4.77
N ALA A 59 7.10 -5.12 5.28
CA ALA A 59 6.19 -6.01 6.01
C ALA A 59 5.75 -5.35 7.33
N GLY A 60 4.43 -5.27 7.54
CA GLY A 60 3.82 -4.68 8.73
C GLY A 60 3.83 -3.16 8.78
N GLU A 61 4.37 -2.48 7.78
CA GLU A 61 4.41 -1.02 7.73
C GLU A 61 3.08 -0.43 7.23
N VAL A 62 2.75 0.73 7.76
CA VAL A 62 1.65 1.59 7.27
C VAL A 62 2.24 2.82 6.64
N HIS A 63 2.01 2.98 5.35
CA HIS A 63 2.39 4.17 4.60
C HIS A 63 1.16 4.98 4.25
N ALA A 64 1.24 6.29 4.40
CA ALA A 64 0.22 7.21 3.92
C ALA A 64 0.72 7.92 2.66
N LEU A 65 -0.11 8.00 1.63
CA LEU A 65 0.13 8.83 0.45
C LEU A 65 -0.86 9.99 0.47
N MET A 66 -0.34 11.18 0.67
CA MET A 66 -1.10 12.42 0.71
C MET A 66 -0.76 13.30 -0.49
N GLY A 67 -1.66 14.17 -0.88
CA GLY A 67 -1.42 15.10 -1.98
C GLY A 67 -2.70 15.82 -2.41
N PRO A 68 -2.59 16.97 -3.09
CA PRO A 68 -3.75 17.70 -3.57
C PRO A 68 -4.56 16.91 -4.61
N ASN A 69 -5.79 17.35 -4.87
CA ASN A 69 -6.60 16.78 -5.95
C ASN A 69 -5.87 16.94 -7.29
N GLY A 70 -5.92 15.89 -8.12
CA GLY A 70 -5.20 15.85 -9.39
C GLY A 70 -3.70 15.56 -9.28
N ALA A 71 -3.16 15.28 -8.09
CA ALA A 71 -1.74 14.91 -7.92
C ALA A 71 -1.34 13.57 -8.53
N GLY A 72 -2.31 12.67 -8.81
CA GLY A 72 -2.08 11.34 -9.36
C GLY A 72 -2.26 10.18 -8.37
N LYS A 73 -2.87 10.44 -7.20
CA LYS A 73 -3.06 9.41 -6.15
C LYS A 73 -3.86 8.20 -6.64
N SER A 74 -5.07 8.41 -7.16
CA SER A 74 -5.91 7.31 -7.67
C SER A 74 -5.34 6.69 -8.96
N THR A 75 -4.56 7.46 -9.73
CA THR A 75 -3.78 6.92 -10.85
C THR A 75 -2.73 5.93 -10.35
N LEU A 76 -2.05 6.23 -9.26
CA LEU A 76 -1.11 5.29 -8.65
C LEU A 76 -1.84 4.02 -8.17
N ALA A 77 -2.96 4.16 -7.45
CA ALA A 77 -3.78 3.02 -7.02
C ALA A 77 -4.21 2.14 -8.20
N GLY A 78 -4.73 2.75 -9.27
CA GLY A 78 -5.12 2.04 -10.48
C GLY A 78 -3.95 1.39 -11.22
N ALA A 79 -2.80 2.06 -11.31
CA ALA A 79 -1.59 1.50 -11.90
C ALA A 79 -1.05 0.30 -11.11
N LEU A 80 -1.09 0.36 -9.76
CA LEU A 80 -0.74 -0.76 -8.89
C LEU A 80 -1.65 -1.96 -9.13
N LEU A 81 -2.94 -1.73 -9.31
CA LEU A 81 -3.89 -2.80 -9.63
C LEU A 81 -3.73 -3.35 -11.07
N GLY A 82 -3.07 -2.63 -11.96
CA GLY A 82 -3.01 -2.97 -13.39
C GLY A 82 -4.31 -2.63 -14.12
N HIS A 83 -4.98 -1.54 -13.74
CA HIS A 83 -6.22 -1.11 -14.38
C HIS A 83 -5.97 -0.69 -15.83
N PRO A 84 -6.78 -1.15 -16.81
CA PRO A 84 -6.51 -0.97 -18.25
C PRO A 84 -6.54 0.49 -18.74
N ALA A 85 -7.15 1.40 -17.97
CA ALA A 85 -7.12 2.84 -18.31
C ALA A 85 -5.74 3.49 -18.11
N TYR A 86 -4.80 2.79 -17.48
CA TYR A 86 -3.47 3.32 -17.16
C TYR A 86 -2.39 2.49 -17.81
N THR A 87 -1.43 3.16 -18.45
CA THR A 87 -0.28 2.53 -19.10
C THR A 87 1.00 2.91 -18.35
N VAL A 88 1.72 1.92 -17.83
CA VAL A 88 3.07 2.12 -17.31
C VAL A 88 3.99 2.33 -18.50
N THR A 89 4.61 3.52 -18.58
CA THR A 89 5.50 3.90 -19.69
C THR A 89 6.97 3.73 -19.34
N GLN A 90 7.32 3.76 -18.05
CA GLN A 90 8.68 3.56 -17.53
C GLN A 90 8.61 3.14 -16.06
N GLY A 91 9.69 2.53 -15.57
CA GLY A 91 9.81 2.06 -14.20
C GLY A 91 9.22 0.68 -13.95
N SER A 92 9.11 0.29 -12.70
CA SER A 92 8.64 -1.03 -12.31
C SER A 92 7.85 -1.02 -11.02
N ILE A 93 7.00 -2.04 -10.89
CA ILE A 93 6.23 -2.36 -9.67
C ILE A 93 6.61 -3.79 -9.28
N SER A 94 7.12 -3.97 -8.07
CA SER A 94 7.44 -5.30 -7.53
C SER A 94 6.59 -5.61 -6.31
N LEU A 95 6.08 -6.83 -6.23
CA LEU A 95 5.32 -7.35 -5.10
C LEU A 95 6.08 -8.55 -4.52
N ASN A 96 6.47 -8.45 -3.26
CA ASN A 96 7.28 -9.47 -2.56
C ASN A 96 8.53 -9.91 -3.35
N GLY A 97 9.18 -8.94 -4.01
CA GLY A 97 10.37 -9.15 -4.82
C GLY A 97 10.14 -9.61 -6.26
N GLU A 98 8.91 -9.90 -6.66
CA GLU A 98 8.56 -10.27 -8.05
C GLU A 98 8.08 -9.04 -8.84
N ASP A 99 8.58 -8.85 -10.06
CA ASP A 99 8.12 -7.78 -10.96
C ASP A 99 6.72 -8.11 -11.48
N VAL A 100 5.75 -7.29 -11.07
CA VAL A 100 4.33 -7.43 -11.44
C VAL A 100 3.89 -6.38 -12.45
N THR A 101 4.80 -5.59 -13.00
CA THR A 101 4.51 -4.42 -13.85
C THR A 101 3.61 -4.76 -15.04
N ALA A 102 3.85 -5.90 -15.67
CA ALA A 102 3.08 -6.35 -16.83
C ALA A 102 1.94 -7.34 -16.49
N TRP A 103 1.73 -7.66 -15.20
CA TRP A 103 0.72 -8.65 -14.82
C TRP A 103 -0.69 -8.09 -14.92
N ALA A 104 -1.62 -8.94 -15.32
CA ALA A 104 -3.03 -8.63 -15.31
C ALA A 104 -3.57 -8.43 -13.87
N THR A 105 -4.65 -7.69 -13.74
CA THR A 105 -5.27 -7.32 -12.45
C THR A 105 -5.56 -8.53 -11.57
N ASP A 106 -6.15 -9.59 -12.13
CA ASP A 106 -6.50 -10.81 -11.38
C ASP A 106 -5.25 -11.58 -10.90
N VAL A 107 -4.15 -11.54 -11.66
CA VAL A 107 -2.88 -12.16 -11.29
C VAL A 107 -2.25 -11.42 -10.12
N ARG A 108 -2.24 -10.08 -10.15
CA ARG A 108 -1.75 -9.25 -9.02
C ARG A 108 -2.59 -9.48 -7.76
N ALA A 109 -3.92 -9.56 -7.89
CA ALA A 109 -4.81 -9.85 -6.78
C ALA A 109 -4.54 -11.23 -6.17
N LYS A 110 -4.34 -12.26 -7.00
CA LYS A 110 -3.96 -13.62 -6.56
C LYS A 110 -2.59 -13.64 -5.88
N ALA A 111 -1.65 -12.82 -6.34
CA ALA A 111 -0.34 -12.69 -5.71
C ALA A 111 -0.38 -11.99 -4.35
N GLY A 112 -1.45 -11.25 -4.04
CA GLY A 112 -1.63 -10.65 -2.72
C GLY A 112 -1.76 -9.14 -2.68
N LEU A 113 -1.99 -8.50 -3.80
CA LEU A 113 -2.34 -7.10 -3.84
C LEU A 113 -3.85 -6.92 -3.69
N PHE A 114 -4.27 -6.12 -2.72
CA PHE A 114 -5.67 -5.76 -2.49
C PHE A 114 -5.86 -4.27 -2.68
N LEU A 115 -6.96 -3.87 -3.31
CA LEU A 115 -7.37 -2.47 -3.42
C LEU A 115 -8.78 -2.30 -2.86
N ALA A 116 -8.89 -1.44 -1.83
CA ALA A 116 -10.18 -0.87 -1.44
C ALA A 116 -10.44 0.36 -2.30
N PHE A 117 -11.52 0.33 -3.07
CA PHE A 117 -11.85 1.35 -4.06
C PHE A 117 -12.46 2.59 -3.42
N GLN A 118 -12.23 3.75 -4.00
CA GLN A 118 -12.95 4.98 -3.62
C GLN A 118 -14.47 4.79 -3.75
N TYR A 119 -14.92 4.21 -4.86
CA TYR A 119 -16.32 3.92 -5.16
C TYR A 119 -16.50 2.44 -5.54
N PRO A 120 -16.77 1.55 -4.55
CA PRO A 120 -16.97 0.13 -4.85
C PRO A 120 -18.24 -0.09 -5.68
N GLU A 121 -18.06 -0.78 -6.81
CA GLU A 121 -19.15 -1.10 -7.73
C GLU A 121 -20.09 -2.17 -7.18
N ALA A 122 -21.35 -2.14 -7.59
CA ALA A 122 -22.33 -3.17 -7.27
C ALA A 122 -22.30 -4.30 -8.32
N ILE A 123 -22.36 -5.55 -7.85
CA ILE A 123 -22.44 -6.72 -8.72
C ILE A 123 -23.78 -7.41 -8.47
N GLU A 124 -24.74 -7.16 -9.35
CA GLU A 124 -26.06 -7.77 -9.28
C GLU A 124 -25.99 -9.28 -9.52
N GLY A 125 -26.81 -10.04 -8.80
CA GLY A 125 -26.89 -11.49 -8.94
C GLY A 125 -25.77 -12.27 -8.24
N VAL A 126 -24.75 -11.60 -7.70
CA VAL A 126 -23.65 -12.24 -6.97
C VAL A 126 -23.72 -11.85 -5.50
N SER A 127 -24.02 -12.81 -4.61
CA SER A 127 -24.03 -12.52 -3.17
C SER A 127 -22.63 -12.31 -2.63
N VAL A 128 -22.52 -11.57 -1.49
CA VAL A 128 -21.26 -11.38 -0.78
C VAL A 128 -20.58 -12.72 -0.47
N THR A 129 -21.34 -13.72 -0.01
CA THR A 129 -20.80 -15.07 0.24
C THR A 129 -20.25 -15.73 -1.02
N GLN A 130 -20.96 -15.63 -2.16
CA GLN A 130 -20.51 -16.22 -3.43
C GLN A 130 -19.23 -15.55 -3.91
N PHE A 131 -19.21 -14.21 -3.89
CA PHE A 131 -18.04 -13.43 -4.26
C PHE A 131 -16.82 -13.82 -3.43
N LEU A 132 -16.94 -13.78 -2.10
CA LEU A 132 -15.84 -14.11 -1.20
C LEU A 132 -15.35 -15.55 -1.38
N ARG A 133 -16.25 -16.51 -1.54
CA ARG A 133 -15.86 -17.90 -1.80
C ARG A 133 -15.01 -18.03 -3.06
N GLN A 134 -15.43 -17.42 -4.16
CA GLN A 134 -14.69 -17.47 -5.42
C GLN A 134 -13.33 -16.74 -5.32
N ALA A 135 -13.31 -15.56 -4.69
CA ALA A 135 -12.09 -14.80 -4.53
C ALA A 135 -11.06 -15.53 -3.62
N MET A 136 -11.53 -16.13 -2.51
CA MET A 136 -10.68 -16.95 -1.63
C MET A 136 -10.15 -18.19 -2.36
N ALA A 137 -11.00 -18.90 -3.11
CA ALA A 137 -10.59 -20.05 -3.91
C ALA A 137 -9.54 -19.69 -4.95
N ALA A 138 -9.75 -18.57 -5.67
CA ALA A 138 -8.79 -18.06 -6.65
C ALA A 138 -7.44 -17.70 -6.04
N ARG A 139 -7.44 -17.13 -4.83
CA ARG A 139 -6.22 -16.76 -4.12
C ARG A 139 -5.50 -17.96 -3.51
N LYS A 140 -6.24 -18.91 -2.91
CA LYS A 140 -5.67 -20.13 -2.32
C LYS A 140 -5.24 -21.16 -3.38
N GLY A 141 -5.75 -21.06 -4.61
CA GLY A 141 -5.55 -22.06 -5.68
C GLY A 141 -6.28 -23.39 -5.42
N THR A 142 -7.20 -23.43 -4.47
CA THR A 142 -7.99 -24.60 -4.07
C THR A 142 -9.44 -24.22 -3.81
N GLU A 143 -10.34 -25.18 -3.91
CA GLU A 143 -11.73 -24.93 -3.57
C GLU A 143 -11.90 -24.60 -2.08
N VAL A 144 -12.80 -23.67 -1.79
CA VAL A 144 -13.16 -23.24 -0.44
C VAL A 144 -14.62 -23.62 -0.19
N SER A 145 -14.89 -24.28 0.94
CA SER A 145 -16.25 -24.70 1.27
C SER A 145 -17.12 -23.51 1.68
N VAL A 146 -18.44 -23.59 1.38
CA VAL A 146 -19.39 -22.54 1.80
C VAL A 146 -19.42 -22.39 3.32
N LEU A 147 -19.25 -23.50 4.05
CA LEU A 147 -19.25 -23.49 5.51
C LEU A 147 -18.05 -22.73 6.06
N GLU A 148 -16.85 -22.96 5.52
CA GLU A 148 -15.63 -22.25 5.89
C GLU A 148 -15.79 -20.73 5.71
N VAL A 149 -16.27 -20.31 4.53
CA VAL A 149 -16.53 -18.88 4.25
C VAL A 149 -17.54 -18.31 5.24
N ARG A 150 -18.64 -19.02 5.52
CA ARG A 150 -19.67 -18.52 6.44
C ARG A 150 -19.14 -18.36 7.87
N VAL A 151 -18.34 -19.27 8.36
CA VAL A 151 -17.73 -19.16 9.70
C VAL A 151 -16.88 -17.91 9.79
N LEU A 152 -15.93 -17.73 8.86
CA LEU A 152 -15.07 -16.57 8.81
C LEU A 152 -15.84 -15.26 8.63
N MET A 153 -16.85 -15.25 7.73
CA MET A 153 -17.70 -14.08 7.55
C MET A 153 -18.45 -13.71 8.81
N THR A 154 -19.04 -14.67 9.53
CA THR A 154 -19.81 -14.40 10.75
C THR A 154 -18.93 -13.73 11.81
N GLU A 155 -17.73 -14.27 12.01
CA GLU A 155 -16.75 -13.70 12.95
C GLU A 155 -16.36 -12.27 12.61
N TRP A 156 -15.99 -12.02 11.36
CA TRP A 156 -15.58 -10.68 10.92
C TRP A 156 -16.74 -9.70 10.82
N MET A 157 -17.94 -10.16 10.42
CA MET A 157 -19.13 -9.29 10.38
C MET A 157 -19.51 -8.82 11.78
N GLU A 158 -19.42 -9.68 12.80
CA GLU A 158 -19.64 -9.30 14.20
C GLU A 158 -18.65 -8.21 14.64
N ARG A 159 -17.35 -8.38 14.36
CA ARG A 159 -16.30 -7.39 14.67
C ARG A 159 -16.49 -6.05 13.96
N LEU A 160 -17.03 -6.09 12.74
CA LEU A 160 -17.27 -4.89 11.92
C LEU A 160 -18.64 -4.27 12.18
N GLY A 161 -19.45 -4.84 13.10
CA GLY A 161 -20.81 -4.37 13.37
C GLY A 161 -21.72 -4.46 12.14
N MET A 162 -21.57 -5.51 11.33
CA MET A 162 -22.39 -5.78 10.14
C MET A 162 -23.49 -6.78 10.50
N ASP A 163 -24.70 -6.53 10.00
CA ASP A 163 -25.82 -7.47 10.14
C ASP A 163 -25.58 -8.73 9.31
N SER A 164 -25.90 -9.91 9.87
CA SER A 164 -25.66 -11.20 9.21
C SER A 164 -26.39 -11.36 7.87
N SER A 165 -27.47 -10.61 7.61
CA SER A 165 -28.19 -10.62 6.34
C SER A 165 -27.34 -10.14 5.16
N PHE A 166 -26.28 -9.35 5.41
CA PHE A 166 -25.35 -8.92 4.35
C PHE A 166 -24.71 -10.08 3.61
N ALA A 167 -24.50 -11.21 4.26
CA ALA A 167 -23.92 -12.41 3.65
C ALA A 167 -24.70 -12.90 2.41
N SER A 168 -26.02 -12.74 2.40
CA SER A 168 -26.91 -13.16 1.31
C SER A 168 -27.27 -12.03 0.33
N ARG A 169 -27.00 -10.78 0.67
CA ARG A 169 -27.27 -9.63 -0.23
C ARG A 169 -26.29 -9.63 -1.40
N HIS A 170 -26.71 -9.06 -2.51
CA HIS A 170 -25.82 -8.86 -3.66
C HIS A 170 -24.71 -7.86 -3.32
N LEU A 171 -23.51 -8.13 -3.81
CA LEU A 171 -22.32 -7.35 -3.51
C LEU A 171 -22.54 -5.86 -3.80
N ASN A 172 -22.45 -5.04 -2.77
CA ASN A 172 -22.58 -3.58 -2.79
C ASN A 172 -23.94 -3.04 -3.30
N GLN A 173 -24.91 -3.88 -3.65
CA GLN A 173 -26.20 -3.44 -4.15
C GLN A 173 -27.06 -2.88 -3.02
N GLY A 174 -27.40 -1.57 -3.13
CA GLY A 174 -28.19 -0.88 -2.13
C GLY A 174 -27.49 -0.71 -0.77
N PHE A 175 -26.17 -0.86 -0.71
CA PHE A 175 -25.39 -0.59 0.48
C PHE A 175 -25.18 0.92 0.63
N SER A 176 -25.28 1.42 1.85
CA SER A 176 -24.80 2.76 2.20
C SER A 176 -23.27 2.87 2.04
N GLY A 177 -22.73 4.08 2.01
CA GLY A 177 -21.28 4.29 1.93
C GLY A 177 -20.52 3.55 3.04
N GLY A 178 -20.98 3.66 4.29
CA GLY A 178 -20.37 2.96 5.42
C GLY A 178 -20.46 1.44 5.33
N GLU A 179 -21.57 0.91 4.84
CA GLU A 179 -21.75 -0.54 4.62
C GLU A 179 -20.82 -1.07 3.52
N LYS A 180 -20.65 -0.33 2.43
CA LYS A 180 -19.70 -0.66 1.36
C LYS A 180 -18.28 -0.73 1.91
N LYS A 181 -17.86 0.25 2.72
CA LYS A 181 -16.52 0.27 3.29
C LYS A 181 -16.29 -0.86 4.29
N ARG A 182 -17.26 -1.16 5.16
CA ARG A 182 -17.17 -2.34 6.04
C ARG A 182 -17.05 -3.64 5.24
N ASN A 183 -17.80 -3.73 4.12
CA ASN A 183 -17.71 -4.89 3.23
C ASN A 183 -16.33 -5.00 2.56
N GLU A 184 -15.66 -3.91 2.22
CA GLU A 184 -14.27 -3.93 1.73
C GLU A 184 -13.29 -4.41 2.81
N ILE A 185 -13.46 -3.98 4.07
CA ILE A 185 -12.64 -4.51 5.18
C ILE A 185 -12.90 -6.00 5.41
N LEU A 186 -14.16 -6.44 5.32
CA LEU A 186 -14.51 -7.86 5.36
C LEU A 186 -13.78 -8.65 4.26
N GLN A 187 -13.77 -8.12 3.03
CA GLN A 187 -13.03 -8.72 1.90
C GLN A 187 -11.53 -8.79 2.20
N MET A 188 -10.93 -7.69 2.67
CA MET A 188 -9.51 -7.65 3.04
C MET A 188 -9.18 -8.68 4.12
N ALA A 189 -10.03 -8.84 5.13
CA ALA A 189 -9.84 -9.82 6.20
C ALA A 189 -9.83 -11.25 5.68
N LEU A 190 -10.79 -11.62 4.82
CA LEU A 190 -10.93 -12.98 4.32
C LEU A 190 -9.96 -13.32 3.17
N LEU A 191 -9.57 -12.34 2.37
CA LEU A 191 -8.64 -12.53 1.24
C LEU A 191 -7.18 -12.55 1.65
N GLU A 192 -6.87 -12.08 2.85
CA GLU A 192 -5.52 -12.17 3.44
C GLU A 192 -4.41 -11.65 2.51
N PRO A 193 -4.48 -10.38 2.07
CA PRO A 193 -3.48 -9.84 1.16
C PRO A 193 -2.10 -9.71 1.82
N LEU A 194 -1.05 -9.58 1.00
CA LEU A 194 0.28 -9.15 1.42
C LEU A 194 0.33 -7.64 1.59
N VAL A 195 -0.29 -6.91 0.66
CA VAL A 195 -0.37 -5.45 0.65
C VAL A 195 -1.82 -5.03 0.41
N ALA A 196 -2.32 -4.14 1.26
CA ALA A 196 -3.60 -3.47 1.08
C ALA A 196 -3.39 -2.01 0.69
N VAL A 197 -3.90 -1.62 -0.47
CA VAL A 197 -4.00 -0.23 -0.91
C VAL A 197 -5.40 0.25 -0.57
N LEU A 198 -5.52 1.32 0.21
CA LEU A 198 -6.79 1.92 0.63
C LEU A 198 -6.94 3.27 -0.09
N ASP A 199 -7.70 3.29 -1.21
CA ASP A 199 -7.85 4.51 -2.02
C ASP A 199 -9.05 5.33 -1.54
N GLU A 200 -8.74 6.44 -0.85
CA GLU A 200 -9.70 7.41 -0.31
C GLU A 200 -10.90 6.73 0.40
N THR A 201 -10.61 5.70 1.20
CA THR A 201 -11.62 4.91 1.91
C THR A 201 -12.39 5.72 2.97
N ASP A 202 -11.95 6.91 3.26
CA ASP A 202 -12.51 7.91 4.16
C ASP A 202 -13.47 8.89 3.46
N SER A 203 -13.49 8.91 2.13
CA SER A 203 -14.32 9.84 1.35
C SER A 203 -15.82 9.58 1.54
N GLY A 204 -16.58 10.63 1.89
CA GLY A 204 -18.02 10.55 2.04
C GLY A 204 -18.53 9.77 3.26
N LEU A 205 -17.66 9.42 4.20
CA LEU A 205 -18.02 8.78 5.45
C LEU A 205 -18.25 9.81 6.57
N ASP A 206 -19.19 9.51 7.45
CA ASP A 206 -19.29 10.20 8.74
C ASP A 206 -18.17 9.71 9.69
N ILE A 207 -18.01 10.42 10.81
CA ILE A 207 -16.93 10.16 11.77
C ILE A 207 -17.02 8.74 12.36
N ASP A 208 -18.23 8.23 12.57
CA ASP A 208 -18.42 6.92 13.20
C ASP A 208 -18.11 5.79 12.20
N ALA A 209 -18.53 5.93 10.95
CA ALA A 209 -18.18 4.99 9.88
C ALA A 209 -16.66 4.97 9.63
N LEU A 210 -16.00 6.13 9.65
CA LEU A 210 -14.55 6.24 9.52
C LEU A 210 -13.80 5.49 10.63
N ARG A 211 -14.24 5.66 11.89
CA ARG A 211 -13.67 4.93 13.03
C ARG A 211 -13.83 3.41 12.89
N VAL A 212 -14.99 2.96 12.42
CA VAL A 212 -15.22 1.51 12.19
C VAL A 212 -14.27 0.99 11.12
N VAL A 213 -14.04 1.71 10.02
CA VAL A 213 -13.09 1.35 8.98
C VAL A 213 -11.66 1.29 9.54
N GLY A 214 -11.21 2.34 10.23
CA GLY A 214 -9.87 2.39 10.81
C GLY A 214 -9.63 1.24 11.82
N ARG A 215 -10.56 1.02 12.74
CA ARG A 215 -10.50 -0.11 13.69
C ARG A 215 -10.55 -1.48 12.99
N GLY A 216 -11.33 -1.60 11.90
CA GLY A 216 -11.38 -2.81 11.10
C GLY A 216 -10.03 -3.13 10.46
N VAL A 217 -9.37 -2.15 9.85
CA VAL A 217 -8.01 -2.32 9.31
C VAL A 217 -7.00 -2.67 10.42
N ALA A 218 -7.08 -1.98 11.56
CA ALA A 218 -6.23 -2.28 12.73
C ALA A 218 -6.44 -3.70 13.24
N ALA A 219 -7.69 -4.20 13.28
CA ALA A 219 -8.01 -5.56 13.67
C ALA A 219 -7.42 -6.60 12.69
N VAL A 220 -7.51 -6.35 11.38
CA VAL A 220 -6.89 -7.23 10.37
C VAL A 220 -5.37 -7.25 10.54
N ARG A 221 -4.74 -6.09 10.77
CA ARG A 221 -3.28 -6.01 11.03
C ARG A 221 -2.86 -6.74 12.31
N ALA A 222 -3.68 -6.69 13.37
CA ALA A 222 -3.39 -7.40 14.62
C ALA A 222 -3.34 -8.93 14.41
N GLU A 223 -4.19 -9.48 13.54
CA GLU A 223 -4.15 -10.89 13.16
C GLU A 223 -3.04 -11.20 12.13
N ARG A 224 -2.64 -10.20 11.36
CA ARG A 224 -1.64 -10.30 10.27
C ARG A 224 -0.58 -9.22 10.41
N PRO A 225 0.34 -9.38 11.36
CA PRO A 225 1.35 -8.34 11.63
C PRO A 225 2.25 -8.02 10.44
N ALA A 226 2.35 -8.92 9.45
CA ALA A 226 3.12 -8.71 8.23
C ALA A 226 2.37 -7.95 7.14
N LEU A 227 1.07 -7.64 7.29
CA LEU A 227 0.30 -6.91 6.29
C LEU A 227 0.88 -5.50 6.08
N GLY A 228 1.36 -5.20 4.86
CA GLY A 228 1.71 -3.85 4.44
C GLY A 228 0.46 -3.06 4.05
N VAL A 229 0.39 -1.80 4.44
CA VAL A 229 -0.75 -0.93 4.11
C VAL A 229 -0.25 0.34 3.43
N LEU A 230 -0.82 0.68 2.28
CA LEU A 230 -0.69 1.98 1.63
C LEU A 230 -2.03 2.70 1.68
N ALA A 231 -2.19 3.63 2.61
CA ALA A 231 -3.40 4.44 2.74
C ALA A 231 -3.27 5.72 1.90
N ILE A 232 -4.09 5.83 0.87
CA ILE A 232 -4.22 7.03 0.05
C ILE A 232 -5.35 7.86 0.65
N THR A 233 -5.03 9.01 1.20
CA THR A 233 -6.00 9.88 1.87
C THR A 233 -5.57 11.34 1.80
N HIS A 234 -6.52 12.22 1.90
CA HIS A 234 -6.30 13.65 2.13
C HIS A 234 -6.84 14.12 3.49
N TYR A 235 -7.30 13.18 4.34
CA TYR A 235 -7.80 13.45 5.69
C TYR A 235 -6.92 12.80 6.75
N GLU A 236 -6.46 13.60 7.71
CA GLU A 236 -5.68 13.12 8.87
C GLU A 236 -6.51 12.16 9.76
N ARG A 237 -7.83 12.27 9.73
CA ARG A 237 -8.71 11.48 10.61
C ARG A 237 -8.58 9.97 10.44
N LEU A 238 -8.33 9.47 9.23
CA LEU A 238 -8.04 8.05 9.02
C LEU A 238 -6.70 7.69 9.67
N LEU A 239 -5.73 8.60 9.59
CA LEU A 239 -4.38 8.39 10.12
C LEU A 239 -4.32 8.44 11.66
N THR A 240 -5.36 8.95 12.34
CA THR A 240 -5.49 8.85 13.81
C THR A 240 -5.78 7.42 14.26
N GLU A 241 -6.51 6.64 13.46
CA GLU A 241 -6.79 5.22 13.75
C GLU A 241 -5.72 4.29 13.13
N LEU A 242 -5.09 4.72 12.03
CA LEU A 242 -4.02 4.02 11.32
C LEU A 242 -2.75 4.88 11.32
N VAL A 243 -2.09 4.95 12.48
CA VAL A 243 -0.86 5.75 12.61
C VAL A 243 0.16 5.26 11.57
N PRO A 244 0.55 6.12 10.59
CA PRO A 244 1.49 5.72 9.57
C PRO A 244 2.93 5.70 10.10
N ASP A 245 3.72 4.74 9.62
CA ASP A 245 5.17 4.71 9.84
C ASP A 245 5.86 5.75 8.93
N VAL A 246 5.34 5.92 7.70
CA VAL A 246 5.87 6.88 6.72
C VAL A 246 4.71 7.59 6.03
N VAL A 247 4.86 8.89 5.82
CA VAL A 247 3.95 9.74 5.04
C VAL A 247 4.68 10.23 3.79
N HIS A 248 4.10 10.00 2.63
CA HIS A 248 4.59 10.47 1.34
C HIS A 248 3.72 11.60 0.82
N VAL A 249 4.33 12.64 0.26
CA VAL A 249 3.63 13.78 -0.35
C VAL A 249 3.75 13.68 -1.86
N LEU A 250 2.63 13.46 -2.54
CA LEU A 250 2.55 13.41 -4.00
C LEU A 250 2.06 14.75 -4.55
N VAL A 251 2.85 15.38 -5.40
CA VAL A 251 2.49 16.62 -6.09
C VAL A 251 2.85 16.50 -7.56
N SER A 252 1.92 16.84 -8.46
CA SER A 252 2.13 16.83 -9.91
C SER A 252 2.77 15.54 -10.45
N GLY A 253 2.35 14.39 -9.92
CA GLY A 253 2.82 13.06 -10.33
C GLY A 253 4.18 12.64 -9.78
N ARG A 254 4.72 13.32 -8.76
CA ARG A 254 6.01 13.01 -8.13
C ARG A 254 5.86 12.94 -6.62
N VAL A 255 6.56 12.03 -5.96
CA VAL A 255 6.77 12.06 -4.52
C VAL A 255 7.83 13.12 -4.24
N VAL A 256 7.41 14.23 -3.64
CA VAL A 256 8.27 15.40 -3.38
C VAL A 256 8.84 15.41 -1.97
N ALA A 257 8.23 14.66 -1.05
CA ALA A 257 8.72 14.49 0.31
C ALA A 257 8.27 13.13 0.89
N SER A 258 9.05 12.60 1.80
CA SER A 258 8.69 11.44 2.62
C SER A 258 9.26 11.66 4.02
N GLY A 259 8.48 11.33 5.06
CA GLY A 259 8.89 11.49 6.45
C GLY A 259 7.97 10.74 7.40
N GLY A 260 8.09 10.98 8.69
CA GLY A 260 7.23 10.39 9.70
C GLY A 260 5.84 11.03 9.77
N PRO A 261 5.04 10.68 10.81
CA PRO A 261 3.69 11.22 11.00
C PRO A 261 3.60 12.75 11.06
N GLU A 262 4.70 13.43 11.42
CA GLU A 262 4.79 14.89 11.48
C GLU A 262 4.52 15.57 10.12
N VAL A 263 4.78 14.88 9.01
CA VAL A 263 4.49 15.38 7.66
C VAL A 263 2.98 15.56 7.46
N ALA A 264 2.16 14.63 7.96
CA ALA A 264 0.70 14.76 7.88
C ALA A 264 0.19 15.97 8.68
N ALA A 265 0.70 16.15 9.90
CA ALA A 265 0.37 17.31 10.73
C ALA A 265 0.81 18.64 10.09
N GLN A 266 1.95 18.66 9.41
CA GLN A 266 2.41 19.83 8.65
C GLN A 266 1.48 20.15 7.48
N ILE A 267 1.00 19.13 6.73
CA ILE A 267 0.03 19.31 5.65
C ILE A 267 -1.28 19.89 6.17
N GLU A 268 -1.78 19.41 7.31
CA GLU A 268 -3.03 19.92 7.90
C GLU A 268 -2.90 21.39 8.32
N SER A 269 -1.78 21.76 8.91
CA SER A 269 -1.59 23.13 9.42
C SER A 269 -1.29 24.16 8.33
N SER A 270 -0.57 23.80 7.27
CA SER A 270 -0.04 24.74 6.25
C SER A 270 -0.43 24.40 4.81
N GLY A 271 -1.17 23.30 4.60
CA GLY A 271 -1.56 22.85 3.26
C GLY A 271 -0.36 22.35 2.45
N TYR A 272 -0.54 22.29 1.12
CA TYR A 272 0.48 21.76 0.20
C TYR A 272 1.39 22.86 -0.40
N GLU A 273 1.29 24.10 0.04
CA GLU A 273 2.04 25.24 -0.55
C GLU A 273 3.57 25.05 -0.42
N ALA A 274 4.02 24.46 0.69
CA ALA A 274 5.45 24.23 0.93
C ALA A 274 6.09 23.18 0.00
N TRP A 275 5.28 22.41 -0.74
CA TRP A 275 5.74 21.33 -1.63
C TRP A 275 5.42 21.57 -3.13
N ARG A 276 4.92 22.74 -3.51
CA ARG A 276 4.64 23.13 -4.91
C ARG A 276 5.83 23.69 -5.65
#